data_13fa64bfc0ecd79edc664ab60f45e907
#
_entry.id   13fa64bfc0ecd79edc664ab60f45e907
#
_cell.length_a   1.000
_cell.length_b   1.000
_cell.length_c   1.000
_cell.angle_alpha   90.00
_cell.angle_beta   90.00
_cell.angle_gamma   90.00
#
_symmetry.space_group_name_H-M   'P 1'
#
loop_
_entity.id
_entity.type
_entity.pdbx_description
1 polymer ?
#
loop_
_entity_poly.entity_id
_entity_poly.type
_entity_poly.pdbx_seq_one_letter_code
_entity_poly.pdbx_strand_id
1 'polypeptide(L)'
;MWVVALLSSGTAFIEATIALLYREKDPHGGYRGGAPYFIEKGLKMRWLGVIFVVFALICWAGVFQIISNSVTESFATAFNIDPRKTSIVLVVLAAVVLFGRRDKIVKVLDKMVPFMSVIYLGVVIFIIVKNITVLPSMFTNIFNHAFGIKQFLGGTFGSVVMQGVKRGLFSNEAGSGSAPCAAAAAEIEHPVKQGLVQALGVFVDTILICSATAFVILLSDGKIPEGLQGMTLLQEAFRYQVGDWGVVFTAVILFLFSFSTMLGISFYAKPNLAFLHDKLWLQEAFKVFTLVMLYVGGVRQNFLVWNLADLGLGLMTIVNLIGVYPLTSKAVESLKEYEEKFIIKTK
;
A
#
# COMPACT_ATOMS: atom_id res chain seq x y z
N MET A 1 10.61 5.65 8.31
CA MET A 1 9.84 4.46 7.87
C MET A 1 9.88 3.31 8.88
N TRP A 2 11.02 2.77 9.31
CA TRP A 2 11.08 1.62 10.24
C TRP A 2 10.38 1.87 11.58
N VAL A 3 10.64 3.01 12.22
CA VAL A 3 9.95 3.39 13.47
C VAL A 3 8.44 3.45 13.25
N VAL A 4 8.01 4.02 12.14
CA VAL A 4 6.58 4.08 11.78
C VAL A 4 6.01 2.68 11.58
N ALA A 5 6.71 1.79 10.89
CA ALA A 5 6.28 0.40 10.68
C ALA A 5 6.11 -0.36 12.01
N LEU A 6 7.07 -0.20 12.94
CA LEU A 6 6.97 -0.81 14.28
C LEU A 6 5.74 -0.32 15.05
N LEU A 7 5.48 0.98 15.04
CA LEU A 7 4.32 1.56 15.73
C LEU A 7 3.00 1.20 15.05
N SER A 8 2.98 1.28 13.72
CA SER A 8 1.76 1.04 12.94
C SER A 8 1.37 -0.43 12.83
N SER A 9 2.30 -1.37 13.09
CA SER A 9 1.96 -2.80 13.15
C SER A 9 0.92 -3.12 14.22
N GLY A 10 1.01 -2.47 15.39
CA GLY A 10 -0.01 -2.57 16.43
C GLY A 10 -1.35 -2.00 15.99
N THR A 11 -1.34 -0.89 15.25
CA THR A 11 -2.57 -0.32 14.68
C THR A 11 -3.20 -1.27 13.66
N ALA A 12 -2.40 -1.85 12.77
CA ALA A 12 -2.87 -2.84 11.79
C ALA A 12 -3.51 -4.06 12.45
N PHE A 13 -2.90 -4.55 13.55
CA PHE A 13 -3.48 -5.62 14.36
C PHE A 13 -4.88 -5.27 14.89
N ILE A 14 -4.97 -4.09 15.52
CA ILE A 14 -6.22 -3.61 16.12
C ILE A 14 -7.30 -3.42 15.06
N GLU A 15 -6.98 -2.72 13.96
CA GLU A 15 -7.91 -2.45 12.86
C GLU A 15 -8.48 -3.73 12.25
N ALA A 16 -7.62 -4.70 11.93
CA ALA A 16 -8.03 -5.95 11.34
C ALA A 16 -8.90 -6.76 12.30
N THR A 17 -8.52 -6.83 13.58
CA THR A 17 -9.31 -7.52 14.62
C THR A 17 -10.69 -6.89 14.75
N ILE A 18 -10.78 -5.56 14.86
CA ILE A 18 -12.05 -4.83 14.95
C ILE A 18 -12.88 -5.04 13.67
N ALA A 19 -12.26 -5.00 12.50
CA ALA A 19 -12.99 -5.19 11.24
C ALA A 19 -13.71 -6.55 11.17
N LEU A 20 -13.11 -7.61 11.72
CA LEU A 20 -13.76 -8.91 11.80
C LEU A 20 -14.85 -8.96 12.87
N LEU A 21 -14.66 -8.29 14.00
CA LEU A 21 -15.67 -8.23 15.06
C LEU A 21 -16.97 -7.54 14.60
N TYR A 22 -16.87 -6.53 13.72
CA TYR A 22 -18.00 -5.73 13.23
C TYR A 22 -18.41 -6.01 11.80
N ARG A 23 -17.84 -7.06 11.16
CA ARG A 23 -18.23 -7.47 9.81
C ARG A 23 -19.67 -7.94 9.71
N GLU A 24 -20.20 -8.00 8.52
CA GLU A 24 -21.51 -8.55 8.23
C GLU A 24 -21.46 -9.52 7.04
N LYS A 25 -22.50 -10.32 6.90
CA LYS A 25 -22.63 -11.20 5.73
C LYS A 25 -22.90 -10.35 4.50
N ASP A 26 -22.15 -10.61 3.42
CA ASP A 26 -22.41 -10.00 2.11
C ASP A 26 -23.60 -10.74 1.47
N PRO A 27 -24.65 -10.05 0.96
CA PRO A 27 -25.75 -10.69 0.25
C PRO A 27 -25.31 -11.55 -0.95
N HIS A 28 -24.15 -11.25 -1.51
CA HIS A 28 -23.56 -11.99 -2.64
C HIS A 28 -22.57 -13.11 -2.23
N GLY A 29 -22.53 -13.45 -0.93
CA GLY A 29 -21.70 -14.51 -0.35
C GLY A 29 -20.44 -13.99 0.33
N GLY A 30 -20.00 -14.69 1.39
CA GLY A 30 -18.86 -14.30 2.23
C GLY A 30 -19.20 -13.18 3.22
N TYR A 31 -18.18 -12.39 3.55
CA TYR A 31 -18.29 -11.29 4.51
C TYR A 31 -17.84 -9.98 3.90
N ARG A 32 -18.40 -8.87 4.42
CA ARG A 32 -17.99 -7.50 4.12
C ARG A 32 -17.83 -6.70 5.41
N GLY A 33 -16.93 -5.74 5.42
CA GLY A 33 -16.64 -4.91 6.57
C GLY A 33 -15.56 -3.88 6.24
N GLY A 34 -14.93 -3.37 7.28
CA GLY A 34 -13.89 -2.35 7.19
C GLY A 34 -14.24 -1.12 8.01
N ALA A 35 -13.50 -0.03 7.81
CA ALA A 35 -13.61 1.17 8.63
C ALA A 35 -15.05 1.72 8.75
N PRO A 36 -15.81 1.93 7.69
CA PRO A 36 -17.14 2.50 7.83
C PRO A 36 -18.09 1.60 8.64
N TYR A 37 -17.93 0.28 8.57
CA TYR A 37 -18.79 -0.66 9.28
C TYR A 37 -18.52 -0.67 10.78
N PHE A 38 -17.28 -0.69 11.22
CA PHE A 38 -17.00 -0.64 12.66
C PHE A 38 -17.24 0.74 13.25
N ILE A 39 -17.08 1.82 12.47
CA ILE A 39 -17.47 3.18 12.89
C ILE A 39 -18.97 3.24 13.10
N GLU A 40 -19.79 2.75 12.17
CA GLU A 40 -21.24 2.76 12.32
C GLU A 40 -21.71 1.85 13.45
N LYS A 41 -21.28 0.59 13.48
CA LYS A 41 -21.77 -0.41 14.45
C LYS A 41 -21.21 -0.21 15.85
N GLY A 42 -19.92 0.13 15.93
CA GLY A 42 -19.22 0.30 17.19
C GLY A 42 -19.49 1.63 17.87
N LEU A 43 -19.48 2.73 17.10
CA LEU A 43 -19.68 4.08 17.64
C LEU A 43 -21.09 4.66 17.39
N LYS A 44 -21.94 3.98 16.58
CA LYS A 44 -23.25 4.48 16.15
C LYS A 44 -23.17 5.79 15.31
N MET A 45 -22.05 6.00 14.61
CA MET A 45 -21.75 7.22 13.87
C MET A 45 -21.72 6.96 12.36
N ARG A 46 -22.87 6.64 11.74
CA ARG A 46 -22.95 6.37 10.29
C ARG A 46 -22.40 7.52 9.44
N TRP A 47 -22.66 8.77 9.83
CA TRP A 47 -22.17 9.95 9.11
C TRP A 47 -20.64 10.00 9.01
N LEU A 48 -19.94 9.57 10.07
CA LEU A 48 -18.47 9.51 10.06
C LEU A 48 -17.96 8.39 9.13
N GLY A 49 -18.66 7.25 9.07
CA GLY A 49 -18.40 6.21 8.09
C GLY A 49 -18.57 6.69 6.64
N VAL A 50 -19.58 7.53 6.37
CA VAL A 50 -19.78 8.15 5.03
C VAL A 50 -18.61 9.08 4.70
N ILE A 51 -18.18 9.94 5.63
CA ILE A 51 -17.01 10.83 5.44
C ILE A 51 -15.76 10.01 5.16
N PHE A 52 -15.54 8.90 5.89
CA PHE A 52 -14.43 7.98 5.61
C PHE A 52 -14.44 7.50 4.16
N VAL A 53 -15.59 7.02 3.66
CA VAL A 53 -15.68 6.53 2.28
C VAL A 53 -15.39 7.63 1.26
N VAL A 54 -15.86 8.86 1.48
CA VAL A 54 -15.55 9.99 0.59
C VAL A 54 -14.05 10.26 0.53
N PHE A 55 -13.36 10.28 1.67
CA PHE A 55 -11.92 10.49 1.72
C PHE A 55 -11.14 9.32 1.12
N ALA A 56 -11.60 8.08 1.30
CA ALA A 56 -11.04 6.91 0.65
C ALA A 56 -11.14 7.00 -0.89
N LEU A 57 -12.26 7.44 -1.43
CA LEU A 57 -12.42 7.65 -2.88
C LEU A 57 -11.48 8.72 -3.42
N ILE A 58 -11.25 9.81 -2.67
CA ILE A 58 -10.27 10.86 -3.03
C ILE A 58 -8.85 10.29 -3.03
N CYS A 59 -8.48 9.53 -1.99
CA CYS A 59 -7.20 8.85 -1.89
C CYS A 59 -6.96 7.92 -3.09
N TRP A 60 -7.90 7.02 -3.35
CA TRP A 60 -7.78 6.04 -4.43
C TRP A 60 -7.74 6.68 -5.81
N ALA A 61 -8.44 7.80 -6.03
CA ALA A 61 -8.31 8.59 -7.26
C ALA A 61 -6.86 9.03 -7.50
N GLY A 62 -6.19 9.51 -6.44
CA GLY A 62 -4.76 9.86 -6.50
C GLY A 62 -3.88 8.65 -6.74
N VAL A 63 -4.11 7.55 -6.00
CA VAL A 63 -3.30 6.32 -6.13
C VAL A 63 -3.40 5.70 -7.52
N PHE A 64 -4.59 5.64 -8.14
CA PHE A 64 -4.73 5.16 -9.51
C PHE A 64 -3.93 5.99 -10.50
N GLN A 65 -3.87 7.30 -10.31
CA GLN A 65 -3.07 8.18 -11.17
C GLN A 65 -1.56 7.97 -10.94
N ILE A 66 -1.10 7.83 -9.68
CA ILE A 66 0.30 7.51 -9.34
C ILE A 66 0.73 6.19 -9.99
N ILE A 67 -0.07 5.15 -9.85
CA ILE A 67 0.18 3.82 -10.43
C ILE A 67 0.40 3.94 -11.94
N SER A 68 -0.53 4.59 -12.64
CA SER A 68 -0.46 4.72 -14.09
C SER A 68 0.72 5.58 -14.54
N ASN A 69 0.97 6.70 -13.85
CA ASN A 69 2.11 7.58 -14.14
C ASN A 69 3.44 6.83 -13.99
N SER A 70 3.62 6.11 -12.88
CA SER A 70 4.84 5.36 -12.62
C SER A 70 5.09 4.27 -13.67
N VAL A 71 4.05 3.57 -14.12
CA VAL A 71 4.16 2.56 -15.17
C VAL A 71 4.51 3.20 -16.51
N THR A 72 3.82 4.28 -16.91
CA THR A 72 4.07 4.93 -18.21
C THR A 72 5.46 5.55 -18.27
N GLU A 73 5.93 6.17 -17.18
CA GLU A 73 7.28 6.73 -17.08
C GLU A 73 8.33 5.62 -17.18
N SER A 74 8.16 4.51 -16.46
CA SER A 74 9.14 3.43 -16.49
C SER A 74 9.18 2.70 -17.83
N PHE A 75 8.07 2.56 -18.53
CA PHE A 75 8.02 1.98 -19.88
C PHE A 75 8.58 2.93 -20.94
N ALA A 76 8.39 4.25 -20.78
CA ALA A 76 9.04 5.22 -21.65
C ALA A 76 10.57 5.16 -21.53
N THR A 77 11.09 5.04 -20.30
CA THR A 77 12.53 4.91 -20.05
C THR A 77 13.09 3.56 -20.54
N ALA A 78 12.37 2.46 -20.32
CA ALA A 78 12.86 1.12 -20.66
C ALA A 78 12.76 0.77 -22.14
N PHE A 79 11.69 1.20 -22.81
CA PHE A 79 11.33 0.75 -24.17
C PHE A 79 11.15 1.88 -25.15
N ASN A 80 11.33 3.14 -24.75
CA ASN A 80 11.09 4.33 -25.55
C ASN A 80 9.66 4.37 -26.14
N ILE A 81 8.67 3.89 -25.36
CA ILE A 81 7.26 3.87 -25.75
C ILE A 81 6.58 5.15 -25.27
N ASP A 82 5.79 5.78 -26.14
CA ASP A 82 5.00 6.96 -25.78
C ASP A 82 4.08 6.66 -24.57
N PRO A 83 4.09 7.47 -23.50
CA PRO A 83 3.27 7.30 -22.31
C PRO A 83 1.78 7.13 -22.59
N ARG A 84 1.25 7.80 -23.64
CA ARG A 84 -0.16 7.68 -24.03
C ARG A 84 -0.49 6.27 -24.50
N LYS A 85 0.40 5.64 -25.27
CA LYS A 85 0.22 4.26 -25.76
C LYS A 85 0.25 3.28 -24.60
N THR A 86 1.22 3.42 -23.70
CA THR A 86 1.32 2.60 -22.50
C THR A 86 0.09 2.77 -21.62
N SER A 87 -0.41 4.01 -21.43
CA SER A 87 -1.63 4.28 -20.65
C SER A 87 -2.85 3.60 -21.25
N ILE A 88 -3.04 3.65 -22.58
CA ILE A 88 -4.16 2.97 -23.26
C ILE A 88 -4.08 1.47 -23.04
N VAL A 89 -2.90 0.86 -23.21
CA VAL A 89 -2.70 -0.58 -22.97
C VAL A 89 -3.04 -0.95 -21.52
N LEU A 90 -2.55 -0.16 -20.55
CA LEU A 90 -2.84 -0.35 -19.14
C LEU A 90 -4.34 -0.28 -18.86
N VAL A 91 -5.04 0.71 -19.40
CA VAL A 91 -6.49 0.88 -19.26
C VAL A 91 -7.25 -0.28 -19.87
N VAL A 92 -6.86 -0.77 -21.04
CA VAL A 92 -7.52 -1.93 -21.69
C VAL A 92 -7.32 -3.19 -20.84
N LEU A 93 -6.10 -3.45 -20.37
CA LEU A 93 -5.83 -4.59 -19.49
C LEU A 93 -6.61 -4.48 -18.18
N ALA A 94 -6.65 -3.28 -17.58
CA ALA A 94 -7.45 -3.01 -16.39
C ALA A 94 -8.94 -3.26 -16.63
N ALA A 95 -9.48 -2.80 -17.78
CA ALA A 95 -10.88 -3.01 -18.14
C ALA A 95 -11.22 -4.51 -18.27
N VAL A 96 -10.39 -5.28 -18.98
CA VAL A 96 -10.59 -6.74 -19.14
C VAL A 96 -10.67 -7.43 -17.78
N VAL A 97 -9.85 -7.02 -16.83
CA VAL A 97 -9.82 -7.62 -15.50
C VAL A 97 -10.97 -7.13 -14.63
N LEU A 98 -11.22 -5.82 -14.55
CA LEU A 98 -12.27 -5.22 -13.71
C LEU A 98 -13.69 -5.67 -14.11
N PHE A 99 -13.92 -5.87 -15.41
CA PHE A 99 -15.19 -6.39 -15.93
C PHE A 99 -15.20 -7.91 -16.10
N GLY A 100 -14.07 -8.58 -15.83
CA GLY A 100 -13.94 -10.04 -15.90
C GLY A 100 -14.52 -10.78 -14.69
N ARG A 101 -14.31 -12.11 -14.66
CA ARG A 101 -14.75 -12.96 -13.54
C ARG A 101 -13.84 -12.82 -12.32
N ARG A 102 -14.41 -12.36 -11.21
CA ARG A 102 -13.69 -12.06 -9.95
C ARG A 102 -12.87 -13.22 -9.40
N ASP A 103 -13.41 -14.43 -9.40
CA ASP A 103 -12.75 -15.62 -8.82
C ASP A 103 -11.41 -15.95 -9.51
N LYS A 104 -11.30 -15.62 -10.81
CA LYS A 104 -10.05 -15.79 -11.56
C LYS A 104 -9.02 -14.74 -11.16
N ILE A 105 -9.46 -13.51 -10.85
CA ILE A 105 -8.60 -12.39 -10.50
C ILE A 105 -7.88 -12.65 -9.18
N VAL A 106 -8.63 -13.03 -8.14
CA VAL A 106 -8.07 -13.36 -6.82
C VAL A 106 -7.02 -14.47 -6.94
N LYS A 107 -7.35 -15.55 -7.66
CA LYS A 107 -6.42 -16.68 -7.88
C LYS A 107 -5.14 -16.28 -8.64
N VAL A 108 -5.23 -15.29 -9.53
CA VAL A 108 -4.05 -14.76 -10.23
C VAL A 108 -3.19 -13.95 -9.27
N LEU A 109 -3.81 -13.07 -8.47
CA LEU A 109 -3.10 -12.26 -7.48
C LEU A 109 -2.39 -13.11 -6.42
N ASP A 110 -3.06 -14.14 -5.90
CA ASP A 110 -2.52 -15.05 -4.88
C ASP A 110 -1.19 -15.71 -5.31
N LYS A 111 -1.01 -15.93 -6.60
CA LYS A 111 0.21 -16.52 -7.17
C LYS A 111 1.19 -15.46 -7.66
N MET A 112 0.70 -14.41 -8.29
CA MET A 112 1.51 -13.37 -8.92
C MET A 112 2.26 -12.54 -7.86
N VAL A 113 1.59 -12.15 -6.78
CA VAL A 113 2.19 -11.26 -5.76
C VAL A 113 3.38 -11.92 -5.05
N PRO A 114 3.29 -13.15 -4.50
CA PRO A 114 4.46 -13.80 -3.91
C PRO A 114 5.58 -14.05 -4.93
N PHE A 115 5.24 -14.46 -6.15
CA PHE A 115 6.22 -14.74 -7.21
C PHE A 115 7.04 -13.49 -7.58
N MET A 116 6.37 -12.37 -7.86
CA MET A 116 7.05 -11.11 -8.19
C MET A 116 7.88 -10.58 -7.01
N SER A 117 7.39 -10.73 -5.78
CA SER A 117 8.11 -10.30 -4.58
C SER A 117 9.38 -11.11 -4.36
N VAL A 118 9.33 -12.43 -4.54
CA VAL A 118 10.51 -13.31 -4.43
C VAL A 118 11.55 -12.98 -5.48
N ILE A 119 11.15 -12.76 -6.73
CA ILE A 119 12.07 -12.37 -7.81
C ILE A 119 12.70 -11.01 -7.50
N TYR A 120 11.89 -10.03 -7.11
CA TYR A 120 12.38 -8.70 -6.77
C TYR A 120 13.40 -8.76 -5.62
N LEU A 121 13.07 -9.42 -4.53
CA LEU A 121 13.96 -9.59 -3.38
C LEU A 121 15.21 -10.37 -3.76
N GLY A 122 15.11 -11.39 -4.60
CA GLY A 122 16.26 -12.15 -5.10
C GLY A 122 17.29 -11.26 -5.82
N VAL A 123 16.83 -10.39 -6.71
CA VAL A 123 17.68 -9.41 -7.42
C VAL A 123 18.28 -8.41 -6.44
N VAL A 124 17.49 -7.90 -5.49
CA VAL A 124 17.99 -6.94 -4.48
C VAL A 124 19.01 -7.60 -3.55
N ILE A 125 18.77 -8.83 -3.09
CA ILE A 125 19.73 -9.57 -2.28
C ILE A 125 21.06 -9.76 -3.05
N PHE A 126 20.98 -10.09 -4.33
CA PHE A 126 22.18 -10.16 -5.19
C PHE A 126 22.94 -8.83 -5.22
N ILE A 127 22.22 -7.69 -5.38
CA ILE A 127 22.84 -6.35 -5.35
C ILE A 127 23.49 -6.08 -3.98
N ILE A 128 22.82 -6.42 -2.89
CA ILE A 128 23.34 -6.25 -1.52
C ILE A 128 24.62 -7.08 -1.32
N VAL A 129 24.61 -8.34 -1.70
CA VAL A 129 25.78 -9.23 -1.58
C VAL A 129 26.95 -8.71 -2.41
N LYS A 130 26.70 -8.24 -3.63
CA LYS A 130 27.70 -7.62 -4.51
C LYS A 130 28.36 -6.38 -3.87
N ASN A 131 27.62 -5.63 -3.06
CA ASN A 131 28.05 -4.38 -2.43
C ASN A 131 28.27 -4.53 -0.91
N ILE A 132 28.54 -5.73 -0.40
CA ILE A 132 28.59 -6.02 1.03
C ILE A 132 29.59 -5.15 1.81
N THR A 133 30.70 -4.76 1.17
CA THR A 133 31.73 -3.90 1.75
C THR A 133 31.29 -2.45 1.94
N VAL A 134 30.30 -2.01 1.19
CA VAL A 134 29.75 -0.64 1.26
C VAL A 134 28.62 -0.53 2.29
N LEU A 135 28.00 -1.64 2.69
CA LEU A 135 26.88 -1.65 3.63
C LEU A 135 27.17 -0.95 4.97
N PRO A 136 28.31 -1.16 5.66
CA PRO A 136 28.56 -0.50 6.93
C PRO A 136 28.59 1.02 6.81
N SER A 137 29.22 1.56 5.76
CA SER A 137 29.28 3.00 5.51
C SER A 137 27.91 3.56 5.14
N MET A 138 27.10 2.83 4.36
CA MET A 138 25.72 3.21 4.04
C MET A 138 24.86 3.30 5.31
N PHE A 139 24.91 2.32 6.21
CA PHE A 139 24.18 2.39 7.48
C PHE A 139 24.66 3.55 8.34
N THR A 140 25.96 3.79 8.45
CA THR A 140 26.52 4.94 9.16
C THR A 140 25.96 6.24 8.60
N ASN A 141 25.90 6.37 7.27
CA ASN A 141 25.33 7.55 6.62
C ASN A 141 23.83 7.73 6.93
N ILE A 142 23.04 6.63 6.87
CA ILE A 142 21.61 6.66 7.23
C ILE A 142 21.43 7.21 8.65
N PHE A 143 22.16 6.67 9.63
CA PHE A 143 22.05 7.09 11.02
C PHE A 143 22.55 8.53 11.23
N ASN A 144 23.65 8.92 10.61
CA ASN A 144 24.16 10.28 10.70
C ASN A 144 23.21 11.30 10.08
N HIS A 145 22.54 10.97 8.99
CA HIS A 145 21.55 11.85 8.36
C HIS A 145 20.19 11.84 9.09
N ALA A 146 19.82 10.75 9.74
CA ALA A 146 18.57 10.67 10.49
C ALA A 146 18.67 11.37 11.86
N PHE A 147 19.81 11.25 12.55
CA PHE A 147 20.00 11.68 13.93
C PHE A 147 21.15 12.68 14.12
N GLY A 148 21.77 13.14 13.03
CA GLY A 148 22.91 14.06 13.09
C GLY A 148 22.57 15.43 13.67
N ILE A 149 23.48 15.99 14.49
CA ILE A 149 23.33 17.28 15.16
C ILE A 149 23.04 18.41 14.15
N LYS A 150 23.64 18.36 12.96
CA LYS A 150 23.43 19.36 11.89
C LYS A 150 21.98 19.42 11.41
N GLN A 151 21.31 18.27 11.28
CA GLN A 151 19.90 18.18 10.86
C GLN A 151 18.98 18.67 11.97
N PHE A 152 19.32 18.39 13.22
CA PHE A 152 18.55 18.83 14.39
C PHE A 152 18.59 20.37 14.54
N LEU A 153 19.78 20.97 14.35
CA LEU A 153 19.98 22.43 14.43
C LEU A 153 19.52 23.18 13.18
N GLY A 154 19.51 22.52 12.01
CA GLY A 154 19.19 23.16 10.73
C GLY A 154 17.70 23.21 10.37
N GLY A 155 16.78 22.82 11.26
CA GLY A 155 15.33 22.83 11.01
C GLY A 155 14.86 21.75 10.01
N THR A 156 15.77 20.90 9.47
CA THR A 156 15.46 19.84 8.51
C THR A 156 14.95 18.55 9.18
N PHE A 157 15.13 18.40 10.48
CA PHE A 157 14.68 17.23 11.23
C PHE A 157 13.17 17.01 11.09
N GLY A 158 12.38 18.08 11.21
CA GLY A 158 10.93 18.00 11.02
C GLY A 158 10.52 17.51 9.63
N SER A 159 11.24 17.90 8.58
CA SER A 159 10.96 17.44 7.21
C SER A 159 11.32 15.98 7.01
N VAL A 160 12.43 15.51 7.59
CA VAL A 160 12.84 14.09 7.57
C VAL A 160 11.81 13.20 8.27
N VAL A 161 11.37 13.61 9.47
CA VAL A 161 10.31 12.90 10.22
C VAL A 161 9.02 12.88 9.40
N MET A 162 8.60 14.01 8.85
CA MET A 162 7.38 14.12 8.04
C MET A 162 7.44 13.20 6.82
N GLN A 163 8.55 13.17 6.08
CA GLN A 163 8.70 12.27 4.93
C GLN A 163 8.71 10.79 5.36
N GLY A 164 9.37 10.48 6.48
CA GLY A 164 9.36 9.13 7.04
C GLY A 164 7.95 8.65 7.42
N VAL A 165 7.15 9.54 8.03
CA VAL A 165 5.75 9.24 8.38
C VAL A 165 4.89 9.10 7.13
N LYS A 166 4.93 10.08 6.21
CA LYS A 166 4.14 10.03 4.97
C LYS A 166 4.42 8.77 4.16
N ARG A 167 5.68 8.49 3.90
CA ARG A 167 6.07 7.33 3.07
C ARG A 167 5.86 6.02 3.81
N GLY A 168 6.04 5.97 5.13
CA GLY A 168 5.72 4.80 5.95
C GLY A 168 4.24 4.45 5.93
N LEU A 169 3.37 5.42 6.21
CA LEU A 169 1.91 5.21 6.16
C LEU A 169 1.40 4.92 4.75
N PHE A 170 2.00 5.54 3.72
CA PHE A 170 1.64 5.27 2.34
C PHE A 170 1.98 3.84 1.90
N SER A 171 3.08 3.28 2.45
CA SER A 171 3.54 1.92 2.13
C SER A 171 2.62 0.86 2.73
N ASN A 172 2.45 0.87 4.06
CA ASN A 172 1.76 -0.22 4.76
C ASN A 172 0.28 0.02 5.01
N GLU A 173 -0.21 1.22 4.74
CA GLU A 173 -1.61 1.65 4.92
C GLU A 173 -2.17 1.39 6.34
N ALA A 174 -1.34 1.06 7.32
CA ALA A 174 -1.77 0.78 8.68
C ALA A 174 -2.27 2.06 9.37
N GLY A 175 -3.47 2.02 9.90
CA GLY A 175 -4.16 3.19 10.44
C GLY A 175 -4.99 3.94 9.39
N SER A 176 -4.89 3.59 8.10
CA SER A 176 -5.66 4.25 7.03
C SER A 176 -7.10 3.75 6.91
N GLY A 177 -7.38 2.52 7.36
CA GLY A 177 -8.69 1.91 7.26
C GLY A 177 -8.98 1.18 5.94
N SER A 178 -8.02 1.10 5.01
CA SER A 178 -8.16 0.36 3.75
C SER A 178 -7.96 -1.15 3.94
N ALA A 179 -6.87 -1.56 4.57
CA ALA A 179 -6.57 -2.96 4.85
C ALA A 179 -7.68 -3.70 5.65
N PRO A 180 -8.37 -3.08 6.61
CA PRO A 180 -9.53 -3.66 7.28
C PRO A 180 -10.64 -4.17 6.37
N CYS A 181 -10.79 -3.60 5.18
CA CYS A 181 -11.81 -4.03 4.20
C CYS A 181 -11.50 -5.44 3.65
N ALA A 182 -10.22 -5.74 3.43
CA ALA A 182 -9.78 -7.08 3.03
C ALA A 182 -9.79 -8.03 4.22
N ALA A 183 -9.34 -7.57 5.39
CA ALA A 183 -9.33 -8.38 6.60
C ALA A 183 -10.73 -8.90 6.95
N ALA A 184 -11.75 -8.06 6.85
CA ALA A 184 -13.14 -8.43 7.13
C ALA A 184 -13.70 -9.54 6.23
N ALA A 185 -13.19 -9.67 5.01
CA ALA A 185 -13.61 -10.69 4.06
C ALA A 185 -12.98 -12.07 4.33
N ALA A 186 -11.99 -12.17 5.21
CA ALA A 186 -11.28 -13.41 5.48
C ALA A 186 -12.17 -14.42 6.25
N GLU A 187 -12.19 -15.65 5.80
CA GLU A 187 -12.88 -16.75 6.47
C GLU A 187 -11.91 -17.44 7.43
N ILE A 188 -11.95 -17.03 8.68
CA ILE A 188 -11.04 -17.51 9.73
C ILE A 188 -11.80 -17.77 11.03
N GLU A 189 -11.23 -18.65 11.85
CA GLU A 189 -11.84 -19.11 13.10
C GLU A 189 -11.87 -18.04 14.21
N HIS A 190 -10.86 -17.13 14.21
CA HIS A 190 -10.74 -16.13 15.27
C HIS A 190 -10.19 -14.80 14.72
N PRO A 191 -10.78 -13.63 15.07
CA PRO A 191 -10.38 -12.32 14.56
C PRO A 191 -8.89 -11.99 14.76
N VAL A 192 -8.32 -12.40 15.88
CA VAL A 192 -6.91 -12.18 16.26
C VAL A 192 -5.94 -12.80 15.26
N LYS A 193 -6.26 -13.95 14.66
CA LYS A 193 -5.41 -14.57 13.64
C LYS A 193 -5.19 -13.62 12.46
N GLN A 194 -6.23 -12.92 12.01
CA GLN A 194 -6.12 -11.94 10.94
C GLN A 194 -5.40 -10.68 11.41
N GLY A 195 -5.61 -10.25 12.64
CA GLY A 195 -4.86 -9.14 13.24
C GLY A 195 -3.34 -9.40 13.21
N LEU A 196 -2.91 -10.59 13.60
CA LEU A 196 -1.50 -11.01 13.57
C LEU A 196 -0.94 -11.06 12.14
N VAL A 197 -1.72 -11.56 11.18
CA VAL A 197 -1.33 -11.58 9.76
C VAL A 197 -1.15 -10.16 9.22
N GLN A 198 -2.04 -9.23 9.56
CA GLN A 198 -1.91 -7.83 9.13
C GLN A 198 -0.70 -7.15 9.78
N ALA A 199 -0.45 -7.37 11.06
CA ALA A 199 0.75 -6.86 11.73
C ALA A 199 2.03 -7.38 11.05
N LEU A 200 2.10 -8.68 10.75
CA LEU A 200 3.21 -9.27 10.00
C LEU A 200 3.34 -8.66 8.60
N GLY A 201 2.21 -8.39 7.92
CA GLY A 201 2.18 -7.74 6.61
C GLY A 201 2.90 -6.39 6.61
N VAL A 202 2.73 -5.57 7.65
CA VAL A 202 3.43 -4.28 7.82
C VAL A 202 4.94 -4.47 7.85
N PHE A 203 5.44 -5.51 8.56
CA PHE A 203 6.87 -5.81 8.58
C PHE A 203 7.39 -6.22 7.21
N VAL A 204 6.69 -7.13 6.54
CA VAL A 204 7.10 -7.61 5.22
C VAL A 204 7.11 -6.47 4.20
N ASP A 205 6.07 -5.65 4.17
CA ASP A 205 5.97 -4.54 3.24
C ASP A 205 7.03 -3.46 3.52
N THR A 206 7.02 -2.89 4.72
CA THR A 206 7.81 -1.68 4.97
C THR A 206 9.25 -2.00 5.36
N ILE A 207 9.49 -3.01 6.22
CA ILE A 207 10.85 -3.31 6.66
C ILE A 207 11.62 -4.13 5.62
N LEU A 208 10.95 -5.04 4.90
CA LEU A 208 11.63 -5.87 3.92
C LEU A 208 11.60 -5.23 2.52
N ILE A 209 10.42 -5.04 1.92
CA ILE A 209 10.30 -4.61 0.52
C ILE A 209 10.74 -3.15 0.32
N CYS A 210 10.27 -2.22 1.15
CA CYS A 210 10.66 -0.82 1.00
C CYS A 210 12.14 -0.58 1.33
N SER A 211 12.70 -1.30 2.32
CA SER A 211 14.14 -1.23 2.59
C SER A 211 14.95 -1.80 1.45
N ALA A 212 14.51 -2.88 0.82
CA ALA A 212 15.14 -3.45 -0.36
C ALA A 212 15.28 -2.39 -1.47
N THR A 213 14.19 -1.67 -1.78
CA THR A 213 14.19 -0.58 -2.76
C THR A 213 15.14 0.55 -2.36
N ALA A 214 15.07 0.97 -1.09
CA ALA A 214 15.92 2.04 -0.58
C ALA A 214 17.43 1.67 -0.66
N PHE A 215 17.78 0.43 -0.36
CA PHE A 215 19.17 -0.03 -0.44
C PHE A 215 19.73 0.00 -1.86
N VAL A 216 18.95 -0.36 -2.87
CA VAL A 216 19.38 -0.25 -4.27
C VAL A 216 19.75 1.19 -4.61
N ILE A 217 18.91 2.17 -4.21
CA ILE A 217 19.17 3.59 -4.46
C ILE A 217 20.39 4.06 -3.67
N LEU A 218 20.47 3.78 -2.36
CA LEU A 218 21.55 4.23 -1.49
C LEU A 218 22.92 3.61 -1.84
N LEU A 219 22.94 2.37 -2.31
CA LEU A 219 24.18 1.72 -2.80
C LEU A 219 24.66 2.29 -4.14
N SER A 220 23.80 3.05 -4.81
CA SER A 220 24.11 3.72 -6.09
C SER A 220 24.33 5.22 -5.92
N ASP A 221 24.22 5.75 -4.69
CA ASP A 221 24.39 7.17 -4.39
C ASP A 221 25.77 7.69 -4.80
N GLY A 222 25.81 8.92 -5.36
CA GLY A 222 27.03 9.52 -5.92
C GLY A 222 27.57 8.87 -7.19
N LYS A 223 26.89 7.85 -7.76
CA LYS A 223 27.31 7.10 -8.95
C LYS A 223 26.30 7.16 -10.10
N ILE A 224 25.16 7.75 -9.86
CA ILE A 224 24.10 8.00 -10.83
C ILE A 224 23.90 9.51 -10.99
N PRO A 225 23.33 10.00 -12.12
CA PRO A 225 23.11 11.42 -12.34
C PRO A 225 22.28 12.06 -11.23
N GLU A 226 22.69 13.27 -10.81
CA GLU A 226 21.95 14.05 -9.82
C GLU A 226 20.64 14.60 -10.41
N GLY A 227 19.67 14.87 -9.51
CA GLY A 227 18.38 15.47 -9.88
C GLY A 227 17.33 14.49 -10.38
N LEU A 228 17.66 13.21 -10.53
CA LEU A 228 16.66 12.19 -10.86
C LEU A 228 15.70 11.95 -9.69
N GLN A 229 14.43 11.72 -10.01
CA GLN A 229 13.36 11.48 -9.04
C GLN A 229 12.47 10.32 -9.47
N GLY A 230 11.69 9.79 -8.51
CA GLY A 230 10.67 8.78 -8.80
C GLY A 230 11.22 7.51 -9.43
N MET A 231 10.57 7.04 -10.48
CA MET A 231 10.93 5.78 -11.14
C MET A 231 12.21 5.86 -11.95
N THR A 232 12.52 7.02 -12.55
CA THR A 232 13.77 7.23 -13.28
C THR A 232 14.98 7.05 -12.38
N LEU A 233 14.93 7.56 -11.14
CA LEU A 233 15.97 7.36 -10.14
C LEU A 233 16.17 5.86 -9.84
N LEU A 234 15.10 5.12 -9.61
CA LEU A 234 15.17 3.70 -9.31
C LEU A 234 15.71 2.90 -10.50
N GLN A 235 15.27 3.21 -11.72
CA GLN A 235 15.75 2.55 -12.93
C GLN A 235 17.25 2.79 -13.19
N GLU A 236 17.74 4.01 -12.97
CA GLU A 236 19.16 4.32 -13.08
C GLU A 236 19.97 3.63 -11.98
N ALA A 237 19.45 3.52 -10.76
CA ALA A 237 20.09 2.75 -9.71
C ALA A 237 20.22 1.27 -10.07
N PHE A 238 19.16 0.66 -10.64
CA PHE A 238 19.24 -0.71 -11.14
C PHE A 238 20.20 -0.83 -12.34
N ARG A 239 20.18 0.14 -13.27
CA ARG A 239 21.13 0.16 -14.40
C ARG A 239 22.58 0.15 -13.92
N TYR A 240 22.90 0.99 -12.95
CA TYR A 240 24.23 1.02 -12.35
C TYR A 240 24.62 -0.32 -11.72
N GLN A 241 23.70 -0.95 -10.99
CA GLN A 241 24.00 -2.17 -10.23
C GLN A 241 24.09 -3.43 -11.09
N VAL A 242 23.20 -3.59 -12.06
CA VAL A 242 23.02 -4.84 -12.82
C VAL A 242 23.02 -4.65 -14.34
N GLY A 243 23.26 -3.44 -14.84
CA GLY A 243 23.29 -3.13 -16.27
C GLY A 243 21.91 -2.82 -16.86
N ASP A 244 21.83 -2.70 -18.18
CA ASP A 244 20.63 -2.25 -18.89
C ASP A 244 19.40 -3.15 -18.69
N TRP A 245 19.59 -4.44 -18.45
CA TRP A 245 18.46 -5.32 -18.14
C TRP A 245 17.74 -4.92 -16.84
N GLY A 246 18.43 -4.26 -15.91
CA GLY A 246 17.84 -3.73 -14.67
C GLY A 246 16.74 -2.70 -14.93
N VAL A 247 16.86 -1.91 -16.00
CA VAL A 247 15.83 -0.94 -16.41
C VAL A 247 14.55 -1.65 -16.88
N VAL A 248 14.72 -2.68 -17.71
CA VAL A 248 13.61 -3.51 -18.20
C VAL A 248 12.99 -4.29 -17.05
N PHE A 249 13.81 -4.89 -16.18
CA PHE A 249 13.36 -5.59 -15.00
C PHE A 249 12.49 -4.71 -14.10
N THR A 250 12.97 -3.49 -13.81
CA THR A 250 12.24 -2.53 -12.97
C THR A 250 10.90 -2.16 -13.59
N ALA A 251 10.85 -1.93 -14.91
CA ALA A 251 9.61 -1.60 -15.60
C ALA A 251 8.58 -2.74 -15.52
N VAL A 252 9.01 -3.99 -15.72
CA VAL A 252 8.14 -5.17 -15.66
C VAL A 252 7.65 -5.44 -14.23
N ILE A 253 8.54 -5.40 -13.25
CA ILE A 253 8.18 -5.61 -11.84
C ILE A 253 7.23 -4.52 -11.36
N LEU A 254 7.51 -3.25 -11.70
CA LEU A 254 6.62 -2.14 -11.35
C LEU A 254 5.23 -2.30 -11.98
N PHE A 255 5.15 -2.72 -13.23
CA PHE A 255 3.87 -3.00 -13.87
C PHE A 255 3.07 -4.05 -13.07
N LEU A 256 3.72 -5.14 -12.65
CA LEU A 256 3.07 -6.20 -11.87
C LEU A 256 2.61 -5.69 -10.49
N PHE A 257 3.46 -4.95 -9.76
CA PHE A 257 3.09 -4.33 -8.48
C PHE A 257 1.93 -3.34 -8.65
N SER A 258 2.02 -2.46 -9.62
CA SER A 258 0.99 -1.45 -9.93
C SER A 258 -0.34 -2.10 -10.27
N PHE A 259 -0.31 -3.15 -11.09
CA PHE A 259 -1.51 -3.88 -11.48
C PHE A 259 -2.15 -4.61 -10.30
N SER A 260 -1.35 -5.23 -9.43
CA SER A 260 -1.86 -5.86 -8.20
C SER A 260 -2.47 -4.84 -7.23
N THR A 261 -1.84 -3.67 -7.06
CA THR A 261 -2.35 -2.59 -6.22
C THR A 261 -3.71 -2.08 -6.73
N MET A 262 -3.84 -1.89 -8.05
CA MET A 262 -5.11 -1.49 -8.65
C MET A 262 -6.23 -2.49 -8.34
N LEU A 263 -5.94 -3.77 -8.42
CA LEU A 263 -6.91 -4.83 -8.10
C LEU A 263 -7.24 -4.86 -6.60
N GLY A 264 -6.24 -4.68 -5.74
CA GLY A 264 -6.42 -4.57 -4.29
C GLY A 264 -7.35 -3.43 -3.91
N ILE A 265 -7.11 -2.21 -4.46
CA ILE A 265 -7.97 -1.05 -4.22
C ILE A 265 -9.40 -1.31 -4.73
N SER A 266 -9.55 -1.93 -5.90
CA SER A 266 -10.87 -2.28 -6.43
C SER A 266 -11.61 -3.28 -5.52
N PHE A 267 -10.88 -4.15 -4.84
CA PHE A 267 -11.43 -5.04 -3.82
C PHE A 267 -11.87 -4.27 -2.57
N TYR A 268 -11.06 -3.32 -2.07
CA TYR A 268 -11.41 -2.47 -0.91
C TYR A 268 -12.57 -1.53 -1.20
N ALA A 269 -12.70 -1.05 -2.42
CA ALA A 269 -13.77 -0.12 -2.81
C ALA A 269 -15.15 -0.77 -2.73
N LYS A 270 -15.27 -2.06 -3.01
CA LYS A 270 -16.56 -2.75 -3.03
C LYS A 270 -17.34 -2.61 -1.71
N PRO A 271 -16.83 -3.01 -0.53
CA PRO A 271 -17.54 -2.84 0.72
C PRO A 271 -17.79 -1.37 1.08
N ASN A 272 -16.88 -0.46 0.72
CA ASN A 272 -17.06 0.98 0.96
C ASN A 272 -18.21 1.57 0.14
N LEU A 273 -18.31 1.20 -1.12
CA LEU A 273 -19.44 1.63 -1.98
C LEU A 273 -20.75 1.01 -1.53
N ALA A 274 -20.75 -0.27 -1.14
CA ALA A 274 -21.91 -0.96 -0.62
C ALA A 274 -22.42 -0.32 0.70
N PHE A 275 -21.51 0.21 1.52
CA PHE A 275 -21.86 0.96 2.73
C PHE A 275 -22.64 2.24 2.40
N LEU A 276 -22.30 2.96 1.34
CA LEU A 276 -23.04 4.13 0.88
C LEU A 276 -24.39 3.72 0.28
N HIS A 277 -24.34 2.84 -0.69
CA HIS A 277 -25.50 2.34 -1.41
C HIS A 277 -25.17 0.99 -2.07
N ASP A 278 -25.88 -0.05 -1.64
CA ASP A 278 -25.68 -1.42 -2.15
C ASP A 278 -26.38 -1.61 -3.51
N LYS A 279 -25.96 -0.83 -4.51
CA LYS A 279 -26.49 -0.89 -5.88
C LYS A 279 -25.37 -1.20 -6.87
N LEU A 280 -25.65 -2.12 -7.78
CA LEU A 280 -24.70 -2.56 -8.79
C LEU A 280 -24.16 -1.40 -9.66
N TRP A 281 -25.00 -0.44 -10.02
CA TRP A 281 -24.58 0.68 -10.86
C TRP A 281 -23.44 1.51 -10.24
N LEU A 282 -23.41 1.64 -8.89
CA LEU A 282 -22.37 2.39 -8.20
C LEU A 282 -21.02 1.66 -8.29
N GLN A 283 -21.02 0.34 -8.20
CA GLN A 283 -19.83 -0.48 -8.40
C GLN A 283 -19.33 -0.40 -9.84
N GLU A 284 -20.23 -0.42 -10.84
CA GLU A 284 -19.86 -0.26 -12.25
C GLU A 284 -19.34 1.15 -12.55
N ALA A 285 -19.97 2.18 -11.98
CA ALA A 285 -19.48 3.56 -12.10
C ALA A 285 -18.07 3.72 -11.50
N PHE A 286 -17.77 3.06 -10.40
CA PHE A 286 -16.42 3.07 -9.81
C PHE A 286 -15.39 2.39 -10.71
N LYS A 287 -15.73 1.30 -11.41
CA LYS A 287 -14.82 0.68 -12.39
C LYS A 287 -14.49 1.64 -13.52
N VAL A 288 -15.51 2.33 -14.07
CA VAL A 288 -15.30 3.36 -15.09
C VAL A 288 -14.45 4.50 -14.55
N PHE A 289 -14.73 4.97 -13.33
CA PHE A 289 -13.93 5.98 -12.65
C PHE A 289 -12.45 5.55 -12.52
N THR A 290 -12.18 4.31 -12.12
CA THR A 290 -10.83 3.76 -12.06
C THR A 290 -10.12 3.83 -13.41
N LEU A 291 -10.78 3.43 -14.50
CA LEU A 291 -10.21 3.49 -15.84
C LEU A 291 -9.89 4.92 -16.28
N VAL A 292 -10.78 5.87 -15.97
CA VAL A 292 -10.55 7.29 -16.24
C VAL A 292 -9.34 7.82 -15.47
N MET A 293 -9.24 7.49 -14.17
CA MET A 293 -8.11 7.93 -13.34
C MET A 293 -6.78 7.32 -13.81
N LEU A 294 -6.77 6.05 -14.21
CA LEU A 294 -5.59 5.42 -14.81
C LEU A 294 -5.16 6.14 -16.11
N TYR A 295 -6.12 6.45 -17.01
CA TYR A 295 -5.79 7.17 -18.24
C TYR A 295 -5.22 8.56 -17.96
N VAL A 296 -5.91 9.33 -17.12
CA VAL A 296 -5.50 10.69 -16.74
C VAL A 296 -4.10 10.71 -16.12
N GLY A 297 -3.83 9.78 -15.18
CA GLY A 297 -2.53 9.66 -14.54
C GLY A 297 -1.40 9.29 -15.50
N GLY A 298 -1.66 8.37 -16.43
CA GLY A 298 -0.66 7.92 -17.39
C GLY A 298 -0.29 8.96 -18.46
N VAL A 299 -1.18 9.93 -18.73
CA VAL A 299 -0.94 11.00 -19.71
C VAL A 299 -0.39 12.28 -19.09
N ARG A 300 -0.68 12.53 -17.82
CA ARG A 300 -0.24 13.73 -17.10
C ARG A 300 0.98 13.44 -16.26
N GLN A 301 2.06 14.20 -16.48
CA GLN A 301 3.16 14.32 -15.52
C GLN A 301 2.71 15.31 -14.44
N ASN A 302 2.44 14.84 -13.20
CA ASN A 302 1.84 15.78 -12.27
C ASN A 302 2.23 15.52 -10.81
N PHE A 303 2.99 16.45 -10.25
CA PHE A 303 3.24 16.61 -8.82
C PHE A 303 1.93 16.71 -8.00
N LEU A 304 0.85 17.25 -8.57
CA LEU A 304 -0.46 17.34 -7.94
C LEU A 304 -1.09 15.99 -7.59
N VAL A 305 -0.74 14.94 -8.34
CA VAL A 305 -1.29 13.58 -8.14
C VAL A 305 -0.84 13.00 -6.79
N TRP A 306 0.43 13.16 -6.45
CA TRP A 306 0.96 12.74 -5.15
C TRP A 306 0.33 13.50 -3.98
N ASN A 307 0.14 14.82 -4.14
CA ASN A 307 -0.52 15.62 -3.12
C ASN A 307 -1.96 15.22 -2.88
N LEU A 308 -2.69 14.84 -3.93
CA LEU A 308 -4.07 14.36 -3.83
C LEU A 308 -4.14 13.03 -3.06
N ALA A 309 -3.26 12.10 -3.37
CA ALA A 309 -3.19 10.81 -2.68
C ALA A 309 -2.78 10.99 -1.20
N ASP A 310 -1.74 11.80 -0.93
CA ASP A 310 -1.28 12.09 0.44
C ASP A 310 -2.38 12.78 1.26
N LEU A 311 -3.12 13.74 0.66
CA LEU A 311 -4.25 14.42 1.32
C LEU A 311 -5.37 13.43 1.64
N GLY A 312 -5.79 12.65 0.66
CA GLY A 312 -6.85 11.66 0.84
C GLY A 312 -6.46 10.61 1.90
N LEU A 313 -5.22 10.12 1.86
CA LEU A 313 -4.70 9.16 2.84
C LEU A 313 -4.68 9.78 4.25
N GLY A 314 -4.22 11.01 4.40
CA GLY A 314 -4.18 11.70 5.69
C GLY A 314 -5.58 11.88 6.28
N LEU A 315 -6.54 12.33 5.46
CA LEU A 315 -7.92 12.56 5.89
C LEU A 315 -8.63 11.25 6.28
N MET A 316 -8.50 10.19 5.46
CA MET A 316 -9.09 8.90 5.80
C MET A 316 -8.44 8.28 7.04
N THR A 317 -7.13 8.44 7.23
CA THR A 317 -6.41 7.99 8.43
C THR A 317 -6.94 8.67 9.68
N ILE A 318 -7.11 9.98 9.67
CA ILE A 318 -7.66 10.72 10.83
C ILE A 318 -9.05 10.18 11.19
N VAL A 319 -9.93 10.06 10.21
CA VAL A 319 -11.30 9.55 10.45
C VAL A 319 -11.27 8.11 10.96
N ASN A 320 -10.42 7.28 10.39
CA ASN A 320 -10.27 5.90 10.81
C ASN A 320 -9.77 5.77 12.25
N LEU A 321 -8.75 6.53 12.63
CA LEU A 321 -8.21 6.53 13.99
C LEU A 321 -9.23 7.02 15.04
N ILE A 322 -10.11 7.97 14.68
CA ILE A 322 -11.25 8.36 15.52
C ILE A 322 -12.17 7.15 15.75
N GLY A 323 -12.34 6.29 14.75
CA GLY A 323 -13.10 5.05 14.87
C GLY A 323 -12.39 3.95 15.67
N VAL A 324 -11.11 3.77 15.44
CA VAL A 324 -10.30 2.69 16.02
C VAL A 324 -10.04 2.91 17.52
N TYR A 325 -9.66 4.13 17.90
CA TYR A 325 -9.22 4.43 19.27
C TYR A 325 -10.23 4.01 20.36
N PRO A 326 -11.53 4.37 20.28
CA PRO A 326 -12.52 3.94 21.28
C PRO A 326 -12.79 2.42 21.27
N LEU A 327 -12.54 1.76 20.14
CA LEU A 327 -12.80 0.32 19.97
C LEU A 327 -11.57 -0.56 20.29
N THR A 328 -10.43 0.04 20.63
CA THR A 328 -9.19 -0.68 20.94
C THR A 328 -9.39 -1.69 22.07
N SER A 329 -10.20 -1.37 23.11
CA SER A 329 -10.53 -2.29 24.20
C SER A 329 -11.13 -3.60 23.68
N LYS A 330 -11.95 -3.56 22.62
CA LYS A 330 -12.58 -4.76 22.03
C LYS A 330 -11.56 -5.66 21.35
N ALA A 331 -10.55 -5.09 20.70
CA ALA A 331 -9.45 -5.86 20.13
C ALA A 331 -8.60 -6.52 21.22
N VAL A 332 -8.34 -5.80 22.32
CA VAL A 332 -7.58 -6.33 23.47
C VAL A 332 -8.38 -7.43 24.19
N GLU A 333 -9.67 -7.28 24.39
CA GLU A 333 -10.55 -8.33 24.93
C GLU A 333 -10.48 -9.59 24.06
N SER A 334 -10.60 -9.43 22.74
CA SER A 334 -10.50 -10.53 21.77
C SER A 334 -9.12 -11.22 21.82
N LEU A 335 -8.04 -10.45 22.03
CA LEU A 335 -6.70 -11.01 22.18
C LEU A 335 -6.58 -11.88 23.44
N LYS A 336 -7.10 -11.43 24.58
CA LYS A 336 -7.11 -12.21 25.83
C LYS A 336 -7.90 -13.52 25.67
N GLU A 337 -9.08 -13.46 25.04
CA GLU A 337 -9.87 -14.66 24.73
C GLU A 337 -9.08 -15.64 23.85
N TYR A 338 -8.36 -15.12 22.84
CA TYR A 338 -7.51 -15.93 21.98
C TYR A 338 -6.38 -16.60 22.73
N GLU A 339 -5.70 -15.88 23.62
CA GLU A 339 -4.61 -16.40 24.44
C GLU A 339 -5.11 -17.52 25.38
N GLU A 340 -6.24 -17.31 26.05
CA GLU A 340 -6.85 -18.32 26.91
C GLU A 340 -7.25 -19.57 26.14
N LYS A 341 -7.85 -19.41 24.95
CA LYS A 341 -8.40 -20.51 24.17
C LYS A 341 -7.35 -21.33 23.43
N PHE A 342 -6.33 -20.67 22.89
CA PHE A 342 -5.40 -21.30 21.93
C PHE A 342 -3.95 -21.39 22.41
N ILE A 343 -3.55 -20.62 23.42
CA ILE A 343 -2.16 -20.59 23.91
C ILE A 343 -2.05 -21.23 25.31
N ILE A 344 -2.91 -20.82 26.22
CA ILE A 344 -2.80 -21.27 27.66
C ILE A 344 -3.32 -22.70 27.82
N LYS A 345 -4.34 -23.11 27.04
CA LYS A 345 -4.84 -24.50 27.08
C LYS A 345 -3.88 -25.55 26.47
N THR A 346 -2.81 -25.11 25.82
CA THR A 346 -1.81 -26.02 25.24
C THR A 346 -0.62 -26.28 26.19
N LYS A 347 -0.65 -25.69 27.37
CA LYS A 347 0.23 -26.02 28.52
C LYS A 347 -0.54 -26.81 29.57
#